data_c5bdf446bcd8c9a6da0c9933743d1f57
#
_entry.id   c5bdf446bcd8c9a6da0c9933743d1f57
#
_cell.length_a   1.000
_cell.length_b   1.000
_cell.length_c   1.000
_cell.angle_alpha   90.00
_cell.angle_beta   90.00
_cell.angle_gamma   90.00
#
_symmetry.space_group_name_H-M   'P 1'
#
loop_
_entity.id
_entity.type
_entity.pdbx_description
1 polymer ?
#
loop_
_entity_poly.entity_id
_entity_poly.type
_entity_poly.pdbx_seq_one_letter_code
_entity_poly.pdbx_strand_id
1 'polypeptide(L)'
;MKFYSDDRVDLYGGDSLAVLASLPTGGIDAVVSDPPYSSGGMVRGDRSGGTISKYVTSQNTQRDTLTEFTGDNRDQRAYAYWSALWMGEALRATKPGGILIAFTDWRQLPATTDAIQAGGWIWRGIVPWVKPSFRPQSGRFGAQCEYVVWGSAGPMETDYTLPSHRGFFQ
;
A
#
# COMPACT_ATOMS: atom_id res chain seq x y z
N MET A 1 -5.92 -17.59 -8.08
CA MET A 1 -6.81 -18.73 -7.72
C MET A 1 -7.26 -18.58 -6.28
N LYS A 2 -8.58 -18.74 -6.01
CA LYS A 2 -9.09 -18.82 -4.63
C LYS A 2 -8.61 -20.14 -4.03
N PHE A 3 -7.93 -20.11 -2.88
CA PHE A 3 -7.40 -21.32 -2.23
C PHE A 3 -7.99 -21.59 -0.85
N TYR A 4 -8.71 -20.62 -0.29
CA TYR A 4 -9.48 -20.77 0.94
C TYR A 4 -10.75 -19.94 0.87
N SER A 5 -11.83 -20.40 1.48
CA SER A 5 -13.10 -19.68 1.58
C SER A 5 -13.88 -20.19 2.78
N ASP A 6 -14.40 -19.27 3.58
CA ASP A 6 -15.39 -19.55 4.62
C ASP A 6 -16.49 -18.48 4.58
N ASP A 7 -17.31 -18.38 5.62
CA ASP A 7 -18.43 -17.44 5.71
C ASP A 7 -17.99 -15.97 5.88
N ARG A 8 -16.70 -15.70 6.11
CA ARG A 8 -16.15 -14.37 6.40
C ARG A 8 -14.97 -14.00 5.50
N VAL A 9 -14.21 -14.96 5.00
CA VAL A 9 -12.94 -14.74 4.33
C VAL A 9 -12.81 -15.56 3.06
N ASP A 10 -12.44 -14.88 1.99
CA ASP A 10 -11.93 -15.48 0.76
C ASP A 10 -10.45 -15.14 0.60
N LEU A 11 -9.57 -16.14 0.54
CA LEU A 11 -8.16 -15.95 0.27
C LEU A 11 -7.81 -16.29 -1.17
N TYR A 12 -7.15 -15.38 -1.85
CA TYR A 12 -6.69 -15.54 -3.21
C TYR A 12 -5.17 -15.53 -3.26
N GLY A 13 -4.58 -16.51 -3.94
CA GLY A 13 -3.16 -16.52 -4.28
C GLY A 13 -2.98 -16.24 -5.77
N GLY A 14 -2.02 -15.36 -6.09
CA GLY A 14 -1.70 -15.04 -7.48
C GLY A 14 -1.31 -13.58 -7.70
N ASP A 15 -1.15 -13.21 -8.97
CA ASP A 15 -0.92 -11.83 -9.37
C ASP A 15 -2.15 -10.96 -9.03
N SER A 16 -1.91 -9.82 -8.40
CA SER A 16 -2.98 -8.94 -7.92
C SER A 16 -3.87 -8.38 -9.04
N LEU A 17 -3.30 -8.10 -10.22
CA LEU A 17 -4.09 -7.63 -11.37
C LEU A 17 -5.04 -8.72 -11.85
N ALA A 18 -4.56 -9.96 -11.97
CA ALA A 18 -5.39 -11.08 -12.38
C ALA A 18 -6.49 -11.41 -11.35
N VAL A 19 -6.15 -11.32 -10.05
CA VAL A 19 -7.14 -11.54 -8.98
C VAL A 19 -8.20 -10.44 -9.00
N LEU A 20 -7.80 -9.16 -9.01
CA LEU A 20 -8.73 -8.03 -9.04
C LEU A 20 -9.64 -8.08 -10.28
N ALA A 21 -9.09 -8.39 -11.47
CA ALA A 21 -9.87 -8.51 -12.71
C ALA A 21 -10.94 -9.61 -12.62
N SER A 22 -10.74 -10.63 -11.79
CA SER A 22 -11.73 -11.70 -11.57
C SER A 22 -12.86 -11.33 -10.62
N LEU A 23 -12.72 -10.25 -9.85
CA LEU A 23 -13.75 -9.81 -8.92
C LEU A 23 -14.90 -9.08 -9.64
N PRO A 24 -16.12 -9.17 -9.11
CA PRO A 24 -17.27 -8.49 -9.70
C PRO A 24 -17.10 -6.96 -9.60
N THR A 25 -17.67 -6.24 -10.57
CA THR A 25 -17.74 -4.78 -10.55
C THR A 25 -18.63 -4.31 -9.41
N GLY A 26 -18.17 -3.31 -8.64
CA GLY A 26 -18.97 -2.68 -7.61
C GLY A 26 -19.35 -3.58 -6.43
N GLY A 27 -18.52 -4.60 -6.13
CA GLY A 27 -18.77 -5.54 -5.04
C GLY A 27 -18.08 -5.21 -3.70
N ILE A 28 -17.07 -4.33 -3.71
CA ILE A 28 -16.19 -4.06 -2.57
C ILE A 28 -16.56 -2.72 -1.92
N ASP A 29 -16.63 -2.69 -0.59
CA ASP A 29 -16.89 -1.45 0.17
C ASP A 29 -15.62 -0.64 0.40
N ALA A 30 -14.49 -1.32 0.64
CA ALA A 30 -13.20 -0.68 0.87
C ALA A 30 -12.03 -1.55 0.43
N VAL A 31 -10.97 -0.91 -0.02
CA VAL A 31 -9.68 -1.54 -0.35
C VAL A 31 -8.61 -1.04 0.62
N VAL A 32 -7.94 -1.94 1.31
CA VAL A 32 -6.80 -1.63 2.19
C VAL A 32 -5.60 -2.41 1.69
N SER A 33 -4.53 -1.72 1.33
CA SER A 33 -3.35 -2.33 0.73
C SER A 33 -2.06 -1.81 1.31
N ASP A 34 -1.15 -2.72 1.62
CA ASP A 34 0.27 -2.45 1.88
C ASP A 34 1.08 -3.08 0.73
N PRO A 35 1.17 -2.40 -0.43
CA PRO A 35 1.83 -2.96 -1.61
C PRO A 35 3.34 -2.95 -1.45
N PRO A 36 4.10 -3.79 -2.18
CA PRO A 36 5.56 -3.74 -2.17
C PRO A 36 6.05 -2.44 -2.81
N TYR A 37 6.40 -1.44 -2.00
CA TYR A 37 6.80 -0.10 -2.44
C TYR A 37 8.31 0.15 -2.45
N SER A 38 9.12 -0.91 -2.47
CA SER A 38 10.59 -0.82 -2.55
C SER A 38 11.20 0.05 -1.45
N SER A 39 10.68 -0.08 -0.23
CA SER A 39 11.25 0.58 0.95
C SER A 39 12.61 -0.05 1.30
N GLY A 40 13.38 0.61 2.16
CA GLY A 40 14.72 0.18 2.54
C GLY A 40 15.81 0.72 1.59
N GLY A 41 16.91 1.15 2.18
CA GLY A 41 18.10 1.65 1.50
C GLY A 41 17.97 3.02 0.81
N MET A 42 19.02 3.81 0.91
CA MET A 42 19.09 5.14 0.26
C MET A 42 19.61 5.09 -1.17
N VAL A 43 20.31 4.04 -1.53
CA VAL A 43 20.92 3.86 -2.84
C VAL A 43 20.32 2.67 -3.57
N ARG A 44 20.48 2.65 -4.89
CA ARG A 44 19.93 1.59 -5.75
C ARG A 44 20.35 0.19 -5.31
N GLY A 45 21.60 0.01 -4.88
CA GLY A 45 22.14 -1.28 -4.41
C GLY A 45 21.37 -1.83 -3.21
N ASP A 46 21.01 -0.96 -2.26
CA ASP A 46 20.25 -1.38 -1.08
C ASP A 46 18.83 -1.84 -1.47
N ARG A 47 18.23 -1.20 -2.48
CA ARG A 47 16.87 -1.48 -2.95
C ARG A 47 16.78 -2.75 -3.81
N SER A 48 17.87 -3.15 -4.47
CA SER A 48 17.90 -4.33 -5.32
C SER A 48 18.18 -5.64 -4.57
N GLY A 49 18.50 -5.56 -3.26
CA GLY A 49 18.66 -6.73 -2.40
C GLY A 49 17.35 -7.51 -2.21
N GLY A 50 17.41 -8.77 -1.85
CA GLY A 50 16.24 -9.58 -1.50
C GLY A 50 15.48 -9.01 -0.31
N THR A 51 14.18 -9.29 -0.22
CA THR A 51 13.31 -8.72 0.81
C THR A 51 13.72 -9.13 2.23
N ILE A 52 14.17 -10.37 2.42
CA ILE A 52 14.70 -10.82 3.71
C ILE A 52 15.90 -9.96 4.13
N SER A 53 16.83 -9.69 3.22
CA SER A 53 18.02 -8.88 3.53
C SER A 53 17.70 -7.40 3.81
N LYS A 54 16.61 -6.88 3.25
CA LYS A 54 16.16 -5.49 3.45
C LYS A 54 15.47 -5.28 4.80
N TYR A 55 14.61 -6.23 5.20
CA TYR A 55 13.68 -6.03 6.30
C TYR A 55 14.02 -6.82 7.55
N VAL A 56 14.83 -7.88 7.43
CA VAL A 56 15.17 -8.76 8.54
C VAL A 56 16.62 -8.54 8.98
N THR A 57 16.81 -8.20 10.25
CA THR A 57 18.15 -8.05 10.82
C THR A 57 18.83 -9.42 10.94
N SER A 58 20.17 -9.44 10.84
CA SER A 58 20.98 -10.68 10.96
C SER A 58 20.82 -11.41 12.30
N GLN A 59 20.27 -10.74 13.31
CA GLN A 59 20.04 -11.31 14.65
C GLN A 59 18.65 -11.97 14.81
N ASN A 60 17.80 -11.92 13.78
CA ASN A 60 16.50 -12.57 13.86
C ASN A 60 16.64 -14.07 13.62
N THR A 61 16.35 -14.87 14.65
CA THR A 61 16.39 -16.35 14.63
C THR A 61 15.36 -17.00 13.71
N GLN A 62 14.34 -16.24 13.26
CA GLN A 62 13.30 -16.74 12.34
C GLN A 62 13.62 -16.45 10.86
N ARG A 63 14.80 -15.95 10.55
CA ARG A 63 15.17 -15.55 9.19
C ARG A 63 15.00 -16.68 8.17
N ASP A 64 15.32 -17.90 8.56
CA ASP A 64 15.29 -19.07 7.66
C ASP A 64 13.88 -19.60 7.36
N THR A 65 12.87 -19.12 8.11
CA THR A 65 11.45 -19.47 7.89
C THR A 65 10.68 -18.45 7.06
N LEU A 66 11.32 -17.32 6.73
CA LEU A 66 10.71 -16.25 5.97
C LEU A 66 10.83 -16.48 4.48
N THR A 67 9.76 -16.21 3.76
CA THR A 67 9.73 -16.34 2.30
C THR A 67 10.00 -15.00 1.63
N GLU A 68 10.90 -15.00 0.64
CA GLU A 68 11.11 -13.86 -0.24
C GLU A 68 9.83 -13.56 -1.03
N PHE A 69 9.49 -12.28 -1.17
CA PHE A 69 8.41 -11.84 -2.06
C PHE A 69 8.95 -10.97 -3.19
N THR A 70 8.25 -10.97 -4.31
CA THR A 70 8.67 -10.27 -5.52
C THR A 70 8.01 -8.89 -5.64
N GLY A 71 8.60 -8.03 -6.48
CA GLY A 71 8.01 -6.73 -6.80
C GLY A 71 8.46 -5.57 -5.93
N ASP A 72 9.27 -5.82 -4.90
CA ASP A 72 9.77 -4.79 -3.98
C ASP A 72 11.07 -4.11 -4.46
N ASN A 73 11.35 -4.16 -5.74
CA ASN A 73 12.54 -3.55 -6.35
C ASN A 73 12.21 -2.66 -7.56
N ARG A 74 10.96 -2.21 -7.67
CA ARG A 74 10.55 -1.32 -8.75
C ARG A 74 11.11 0.08 -8.54
N ASP A 75 11.62 0.69 -9.62
CA ASP A 75 11.89 2.13 -9.64
C ASP A 75 10.58 2.92 -9.54
N GLN A 76 10.64 4.18 -9.12
CA GLN A 76 9.47 5.02 -8.88
C GLN A 76 8.48 5.06 -10.05
N ARG A 77 8.98 5.18 -11.28
CA ARG A 77 8.11 5.22 -12.47
C ARG A 77 7.44 3.88 -12.75
N ALA A 78 8.18 2.77 -12.63
CA ALA A 78 7.63 1.44 -12.79
C ALA A 78 6.64 1.11 -11.66
N TYR A 79 6.91 1.57 -10.45
CA TYR A 79 5.99 1.46 -9.32
C TYR A 79 4.71 2.28 -9.57
N ALA A 80 4.82 3.54 -10.01
CA ALA A 80 3.67 4.38 -10.30
C ALA A 80 2.76 3.76 -11.38
N TYR A 81 3.36 3.27 -12.47
CA TYR A 81 2.63 2.62 -13.56
C TYR A 81 1.91 1.35 -13.09
N TRP A 82 2.63 0.47 -12.42
CA TRP A 82 2.04 -0.77 -11.87
C TRP A 82 0.93 -0.46 -10.85
N SER A 83 1.16 0.53 -9.98
CA SER A 83 0.18 0.93 -8.99
C SER A 83 -1.08 1.51 -9.61
N ALA A 84 -0.96 2.33 -10.66
CA ALA A 84 -2.12 2.83 -11.39
C ALA A 84 -2.97 1.70 -11.98
N LEU A 85 -2.35 0.64 -12.49
CA LEU A 85 -3.07 -0.51 -13.06
C LEU A 85 -3.90 -1.25 -12.01
N TRP A 86 -3.28 -1.66 -10.88
CA TRP A 86 -4.04 -2.39 -9.86
C TRP A 86 -5.04 -1.49 -9.12
N MET A 87 -4.73 -0.21 -8.93
CA MET A 87 -5.67 0.76 -8.36
C MET A 87 -6.88 0.98 -9.28
N GLY A 88 -6.69 0.98 -10.61
CA GLY A 88 -7.78 1.06 -11.57
C GLY A 88 -8.70 -0.16 -11.52
N GLU A 89 -8.15 -1.38 -11.46
CA GLU A 89 -8.95 -2.59 -11.29
C GLU A 89 -9.64 -2.64 -9.91
N ALA A 90 -8.98 -2.17 -8.86
CA ALA A 90 -9.58 -2.02 -7.54
C ALA A 90 -10.75 -1.03 -7.57
N LEU A 91 -10.61 0.09 -8.30
CA LEU A 91 -11.71 1.06 -8.49
C LEU A 91 -12.92 0.42 -9.15
N ARG A 92 -12.72 -0.33 -10.25
CA ARG A 92 -13.79 -1.05 -10.94
C ARG A 92 -14.55 -2.00 -10.01
N ALA A 93 -13.82 -2.70 -9.14
CA ALA A 93 -14.40 -3.65 -8.21
C ALA A 93 -15.07 -2.97 -7.00
N THR A 94 -14.81 -1.70 -6.74
CA THR A 94 -15.30 -0.96 -5.57
C THR A 94 -16.64 -0.28 -5.87
N LYS A 95 -17.53 -0.26 -4.88
CA LYS A 95 -18.82 0.44 -4.94
C LYS A 95 -18.62 1.95 -5.06
N PRO A 96 -19.56 2.69 -5.67
CA PRO A 96 -19.56 4.15 -5.62
C PRO A 96 -19.47 4.64 -4.16
N GLY A 97 -18.61 5.61 -3.90
CA GLY A 97 -18.35 6.13 -2.54
C GLY A 97 -17.40 5.28 -1.69
N GLY A 98 -17.08 4.06 -2.10
CA GLY A 98 -16.11 3.21 -1.40
C GLY A 98 -14.71 3.81 -1.36
N ILE A 99 -13.86 3.35 -0.47
CA ILE A 99 -12.55 3.95 -0.18
C ILE A 99 -11.38 3.04 -0.54
N LEU A 100 -10.28 3.67 -0.94
CA LEU A 100 -8.95 3.05 -1.05
C LEU A 100 -8.03 3.65 0.00
N ILE A 101 -7.32 2.78 0.72
CA ILE A 101 -6.26 3.09 1.66
C ILE A 101 -5.01 2.34 1.19
N ALA A 102 -3.94 3.07 0.87
CA ALA A 102 -2.67 2.49 0.43
C ALA A 102 -1.50 3.00 1.29
N PHE A 103 -0.78 2.07 1.90
CA PHE A 103 0.43 2.38 2.65
C PHE A 103 1.60 2.65 1.71
N THR A 104 2.50 3.54 2.12
CA THR A 104 3.70 3.89 1.36
C THR A 104 4.76 4.55 2.25
N ASP A 105 6.01 4.55 1.78
CA ASP A 105 7.08 5.33 2.42
C ASP A 105 7.21 6.73 1.80
N TRP A 106 8.04 7.57 2.42
CA TRP A 106 8.26 8.95 1.98
C TRP A 106 8.82 9.05 0.55
N ARG A 107 9.55 8.03 0.07
CA ARG A 107 10.18 8.03 -1.27
C ARG A 107 9.18 7.75 -2.36
N GLN A 108 8.27 6.81 -2.09
CA GLN A 108 7.23 6.44 -3.05
C GLN A 108 5.96 7.27 -2.87
N LEU A 109 5.90 8.14 -1.85
CA LEU A 109 4.74 8.99 -1.61
C LEU A 109 4.31 9.78 -2.84
N PRO A 110 5.20 10.48 -3.58
CA PRO A 110 4.81 11.16 -4.82
C PRO A 110 4.26 10.20 -5.88
N ALA A 111 4.91 9.06 -6.06
CA ALA A 111 4.48 8.05 -7.03
C ALA A 111 3.13 7.41 -6.65
N THR A 112 2.87 7.22 -5.35
CA THR A 112 1.60 6.69 -4.87
C THR A 112 0.47 7.69 -5.02
N THR A 113 0.72 8.99 -4.77
CA THR A 113 -0.28 10.04 -4.98
C THR A 113 -0.61 10.27 -6.46
N ASP A 114 0.36 10.09 -7.35
CA ASP A 114 0.12 10.11 -8.80
C ASP A 114 -0.65 8.87 -9.25
N ALA A 115 -0.27 7.69 -8.73
CA ALA A 115 -0.89 6.43 -9.12
C ALA A 115 -2.37 6.33 -8.72
N ILE A 116 -2.75 6.81 -7.54
CA ILE A 116 -4.16 6.79 -7.10
C ILE A 116 -5.03 7.63 -8.03
N GLN A 117 -4.54 8.79 -8.47
CA GLN A 117 -5.23 9.66 -9.41
C GLN A 117 -5.28 9.05 -10.82
N ALA A 118 -4.14 8.50 -11.30
CA ALA A 118 -4.06 7.81 -12.60
C ALA A 118 -4.95 6.55 -12.65
N GLY A 119 -5.16 5.88 -11.52
CA GLY A 119 -6.10 4.78 -11.36
C GLY A 119 -7.57 5.20 -11.31
N GLY A 120 -7.87 6.51 -11.38
CA GLY A 120 -9.21 7.06 -11.47
C GLY A 120 -9.90 7.35 -10.13
N TRP A 121 -9.21 7.16 -9.00
CA TRP A 121 -9.73 7.50 -7.68
C TRP A 121 -9.73 9.01 -7.45
N ILE A 122 -10.69 9.52 -6.70
CA ILE A 122 -10.61 10.88 -6.17
C ILE A 122 -9.65 10.86 -4.98
N TRP A 123 -8.45 11.41 -5.15
CA TRP A 123 -7.50 11.55 -4.05
C TRP A 123 -8.04 12.49 -2.97
N ARG A 124 -8.10 12.02 -1.73
CA ARG A 124 -8.67 12.73 -0.59
C ARG A 124 -7.64 13.28 0.38
N GLY A 125 -6.46 12.64 0.46
CA GLY A 125 -5.42 13.14 1.33
C GLY A 125 -4.37 12.11 1.71
N ILE A 126 -3.56 12.50 2.69
CA ILE A 126 -2.47 11.71 3.26
C ILE A 126 -2.63 11.72 4.78
N VAL A 127 -2.48 10.55 5.38
CA VAL A 127 -2.45 10.39 6.84
C VAL A 127 -1.07 9.87 7.25
N PRO A 128 -0.24 10.66 7.96
CA PRO A 128 1.02 10.18 8.52
C PRO A 128 0.77 9.14 9.62
N TRP A 129 1.52 8.06 9.56
CA TRP A 129 1.61 7.08 10.63
C TRP A 129 2.98 7.18 11.28
N VAL A 130 3.00 7.70 12.51
CA VAL A 130 4.23 7.90 13.29
C VAL A 130 4.58 6.60 13.99
N LYS A 131 5.73 6.03 13.64
CA LYS A 131 6.23 4.80 14.28
C LYS A 131 6.79 5.11 15.68
N PRO A 132 6.59 4.24 16.67
CA PRO A 132 7.11 4.46 18.03
C PRO A 132 8.64 4.48 18.10
N SER A 133 9.30 3.87 17.10
CA SER A 133 10.76 3.84 17.00
C SER A 133 11.21 4.03 15.55
N PHE A 134 12.44 4.52 15.37
CA PHE A 134 13.09 4.64 14.07
C PHE A 134 14.59 4.35 14.20
N ARG A 135 15.24 4.08 13.10
CA ARG A 135 16.69 3.88 13.07
C ARG A 135 17.38 5.26 12.99
N PRO A 136 18.09 5.69 14.04
CA PRO A 136 18.79 6.97 14.03
C PRO A 136 19.88 7.01 12.95
N GLN A 137 20.06 8.18 12.34
CA GLN A 137 21.14 8.44 11.38
C GLN A 137 21.80 9.78 11.76
N SER A 138 23.09 9.76 12.06
CA SER A 138 23.82 10.97 12.42
C SER A 138 23.73 12.04 11.33
N GLY A 139 23.45 13.28 11.73
CA GLY A 139 23.38 14.42 10.82
C GLY A 139 22.19 14.44 9.88
N ARG A 140 21.14 13.60 10.11
CA ARG A 140 19.94 13.52 9.26
C ARG A 140 18.67 13.44 10.11
N PHE A 141 17.55 13.80 9.49
CA PHE A 141 16.25 13.52 10.06
C PHE A 141 15.94 12.02 9.97
N GLY A 142 15.40 11.44 11.04
CA GLY A 142 14.96 10.04 11.05
C GLY A 142 13.70 9.83 10.23
N ALA A 143 13.65 8.73 9.49
CA ALA A 143 12.44 8.31 8.76
C ALA A 143 11.47 7.62 9.74
N GLN A 144 10.78 8.41 10.55
CA GLN A 144 9.90 7.93 11.61
C GLN A 144 8.46 7.74 11.16
N CYS A 145 8.09 8.28 9.99
CA CYS A 145 6.74 8.13 9.46
C CYS A 145 6.70 7.19 8.28
N GLU A 146 5.65 6.38 8.22
CA GLU A 146 5.04 5.87 7.00
C GLU A 146 3.82 6.73 6.66
N TYR A 147 3.26 6.53 5.49
CA TYR A 147 2.15 7.35 5.02
C TYR A 147 1.02 6.47 4.50
N VAL A 148 -0.17 6.91 4.76
CA VAL A 148 -1.39 6.35 4.19
C VAL A 148 -1.92 7.34 3.18
N VAL A 149 -1.91 6.97 1.91
CA VAL A 149 -2.60 7.71 0.84
C VAL A 149 -4.00 7.15 0.72
N TRP A 150 -5.01 8.01 0.69
CA TRP A 150 -6.37 7.53 0.57
C TRP A 150 -7.21 8.30 -0.44
N GLY A 151 -8.21 7.63 -0.97
CA GLY A 151 -9.12 8.18 -1.97
C GLY A 151 -10.48 7.50 -1.95
N SER A 152 -11.41 8.02 -2.74
CA SER A 152 -12.75 7.47 -2.88
C SER A 152 -13.11 7.15 -4.33
N ALA A 153 -13.98 6.16 -4.49
CA ALA A 153 -14.59 5.78 -5.77
C ALA A 153 -15.73 6.76 -6.11
N GLY A 154 -15.39 7.93 -6.63
CA GLY A 154 -16.35 9.00 -6.85
C GLY A 154 -16.69 9.80 -5.59
N PRO A 155 -17.80 10.55 -5.60
CA PRO A 155 -18.27 11.31 -4.45
C PRO A 155 -18.53 10.41 -3.24
N MET A 156 -18.22 10.91 -2.05
CA MET A 156 -18.56 10.26 -0.78
C MET A 156 -19.79 10.97 -0.17
N GLU A 157 -20.68 10.18 0.38
CA GLU A 157 -21.73 10.74 1.25
C GLU A 157 -21.08 11.26 2.53
N THR A 158 -21.49 12.44 2.96
CA THR A 158 -20.99 13.03 4.20
C THR A 158 -22.02 12.82 5.29
N ASP A 159 -21.70 12.00 6.25
CA ASP A 159 -22.49 11.86 7.47
C ASP A 159 -21.94 12.81 8.55
N TYR A 160 -22.60 13.92 8.74
CA TYR A 160 -22.22 14.93 9.73
C TYR A 160 -22.44 14.49 11.19
N THR A 161 -23.05 13.33 11.42
CA THR A 161 -23.23 12.76 12.77
C THR A 161 -22.00 11.99 13.23
N LEU A 162 -21.13 11.58 12.29
CA LEU A 162 -19.89 10.86 12.61
C LEU A 162 -18.80 11.82 13.13
N PRO A 163 -18.04 11.41 14.13
CA PRO A 163 -16.92 12.21 14.62
C PRO A 163 -15.84 12.34 13.54
N SER A 164 -15.16 13.48 13.52
CA SER A 164 -13.93 13.61 12.73
C SER A 164 -12.81 12.78 13.36
N HIS A 165 -12.01 12.14 12.51
CA HIS A 165 -10.83 11.40 12.93
C HIS A 165 -9.59 12.30 12.95
N ARG A 166 -8.62 11.94 13.76
CA ARG A 166 -7.31 12.61 13.76
C ARG A 166 -6.64 12.43 12.40
N GLY A 167 -5.97 13.48 11.93
CA GLY A 167 -5.22 13.45 10.66
C GLY A 167 -3.87 12.73 10.74
N PHE A 168 -3.60 11.98 11.81
CA PHE A 168 -2.40 11.16 11.99
C PHE A 168 -2.66 10.01 12.96
N PHE A 169 -1.83 8.96 12.90
CA PHE A 169 -1.77 7.86 13.86
C PHE A 169 -0.39 7.80 14.52
N GLN A 170 -0.37 7.42 15.80
CA GLN A 170 0.84 7.23 16.60
C GLN A 170 0.71 5.96 17.45
#